data_5fef9375c0766c20a5741474e8189acb
#
_entry.id   5fef9375c0766c20a5741474e8189acb
#
_cell.length_a   1.000
_cell.length_b   1.000
_cell.length_c   1.000
_cell.angle_alpha   90.00
_cell.angle_beta   90.00
_cell.angle_gamma   90.00
#
_symmetry.space_group_name_H-M   'P 1'
#
loop_
_entity.id
_entity.type
_entity.pdbx_description
1 polymer ?
#
loop_
_entity_poly.entity_id
_entity_poly.type
_entity_poly.pdbx_seq_one_letter_code
_entity_poly.pdbx_strand_id
1 'polypeptide(L)'
;MKTRKAIAGTNLEQAKSHNRRVVIDAVRSHGELSRADIARLTALSSQTASNIVEELVAAGFLQAEPLRKPRRGQPATPYSINPNGAYSIGLQLDHQSLVGAVIDLAGKVCFRAEQKVDRPTPEVALPVLARMSDELRSGARLGTKYLLGIGLAMPGPFGVEGMTSVGPTTLPGWRDFPIAAELGRQTGLQVTVENDANAAAIGERLYGAARKLSDFVYIFIGTGLGAGMFLNGHLYRGNRRNAGEIGHMTVVPEGLPCGCGNRGCLECYVSLRAAYEFLDLPDVDHASPLQLEEMIARNDMRMAQWIADAAMLLRQAIHNLELMFDPEAIILGGFMPLPVIEKIIAALEPLPLSTSVHTERSVPRVLAGGAGRDTAVLGAAALPIFGEFNPQFDALLKPHNRVARPAA
;
A
#
# COMPACT_ATOMS: atom_id res chain seq x y z
N MET A 1 30.19 -16.63 -5.28
CA MET A 1 30.75 -15.48 -6.05
C MET A 1 29.77 -14.32 -5.93
N LYS A 2 30.16 -13.21 -5.29
CA LYS A 2 29.32 -11.99 -5.19
C LYS A 2 29.27 -11.33 -6.56
N THR A 3 28.14 -11.38 -7.26
CA THR A 3 27.89 -10.60 -8.47
C THR A 3 27.93 -9.12 -8.12
N ARG A 4 28.95 -8.40 -8.58
CA ARG A 4 29.01 -6.93 -8.51
C ARG A 4 27.78 -6.36 -9.23
N LYS A 5 26.98 -5.52 -8.54
CA LYS A 5 25.94 -4.70 -9.18
C LYS A 5 26.60 -3.89 -10.29
N ALA A 6 26.23 -4.15 -11.53
CA ALA A 6 26.68 -3.33 -12.66
C ALA A 6 26.09 -1.92 -12.48
N ILE A 7 26.95 -0.90 -12.48
CA ILE A 7 26.55 0.50 -12.58
C ILE A 7 26.11 0.70 -14.03
N ALA A 8 24.81 0.80 -14.28
CA ALA A 8 24.28 1.05 -15.62
C ALA A 8 24.33 2.55 -15.90
N GLY A 9 24.95 2.94 -17.04
CA GLY A 9 24.86 4.30 -17.55
C GLY A 9 23.43 4.62 -18.01
N THR A 10 23.02 5.89 -17.94
CA THR A 10 21.73 6.37 -18.44
C THR A 10 21.83 6.65 -19.94
N ASN A 11 20.96 6.07 -20.77
CA ASN A 11 20.83 6.45 -22.17
C ASN A 11 19.76 7.53 -22.36
N LEU A 12 19.71 8.16 -23.53
CA LEU A 12 18.78 9.26 -23.83
C LEU A 12 17.31 8.85 -23.67
N GLU A 13 16.97 7.61 -23.99
CA GLU A 13 15.61 7.06 -23.91
C GLU A 13 15.18 6.85 -22.46
N GLN A 14 16.09 6.37 -21.61
CA GLN A 14 15.84 6.24 -20.16
C GLN A 14 15.68 7.62 -19.51
N ALA A 15 16.51 8.60 -19.90
CA ALA A 15 16.40 9.97 -19.41
C ALA A 15 15.06 10.60 -19.82
N LYS A 16 14.60 10.39 -21.05
CA LYS A 16 13.30 10.88 -21.54
C LYS A 16 12.14 10.23 -20.78
N SER A 17 12.17 8.90 -20.60
CA SER A 17 11.15 8.18 -19.81
C SER A 17 11.12 8.66 -18.37
N HIS A 18 12.27 8.85 -17.73
CA HIS A 18 12.36 9.40 -16.37
C HIS A 18 11.75 10.79 -16.28
N ASN A 19 12.12 11.71 -17.18
CA ASN A 19 11.59 13.08 -17.16
C ASN A 19 10.06 13.14 -17.36
N ARG A 20 9.47 12.26 -18.20
CA ARG A 20 8.01 12.13 -18.33
C ARG A 20 7.36 11.77 -17.00
N ARG A 21 7.92 10.82 -16.28
CA ARG A 21 7.44 10.39 -14.96
C ARG A 21 7.56 11.50 -13.92
N VAL A 22 8.67 12.23 -13.92
CA VAL A 22 8.88 13.39 -13.04
C VAL A 22 7.80 14.47 -13.28
N VAL A 23 7.46 14.75 -14.54
CA VAL A 23 6.41 15.74 -14.87
C VAL A 23 5.03 15.26 -14.41
N ILE A 24 4.65 14.01 -14.67
CA ILE A 24 3.36 13.47 -14.21
C ILE A 24 3.29 13.46 -12.70
N ASP A 25 4.35 13.05 -12.01
CA ASP A 25 4.39 13.02 -10.55
C ASP A 25 4.29 14.43 -9.93
N ALA A 26 4.92 15.42 -10.53
CA ALA A 26 4.79 16.82 -10.11
C ALA A 26 3.33 17.30 -10.22
N VAL A 27 2.66 17.06 -11.37
CA VAL A 27 1.26 17.45 -11.58
C VAL A 27 0.34 16.68 -10.63
N ARG A 28 0.57 15.38 -10.42
CA ARG A 28 -0.22 14.56 -9.49
C ARG A 28 -0.12 15.06 -8.05
N SER A 29 1.08 15.44 -7.61
CA SER A 29 1.36 15.84 -6.23
C SER A 29 0.90 17.27 -5.91
N HIS A 30 0.95 18.16 -6.87
CA HIS A 30 0.66 19.59 -6.68
C HIS A 30 -0.66 20.06 -7.30
N GLY A 31 -1.33 19.20 -8.07
CA GLY A 31 -2.58 19.54 -8.77
C GLY A 31 -2.34 20.32 -10.06
N GLU A 32 -3.13 21.39 -10.29
CA GLU A 32 -3.03 22.20 -11.50
C GLU A 32 -1.71 23.00 -11.55
N LEU A 33 -0.89 22.76 -12.58
CA LEU A 33 0.41 23.41 -12.78
C LEU A 33 0.53 23.98 -14.18
N SER A 34 1.08 25.21 -14.31
CA SER A 34 1.51 25.75 -15.60
C SER A 34 2.83 25.09 -16.06
N ARG A 35 3.15 25.20 -17.36
CA ARG A 35 4.45 24.73 -17.89
C ARG A 35 5.64 25.34 -17.16
N ALA A 36 5.53 26.62 -16.76
CA ALA A 36 6.57 27.30 -15.99
C ALA A 36 6.72 26.74 -14.57
N ASP A 37 5.60 26.43 -13.90
CA ASP A 37 5.62 25.79 -12.58
C ASP A 37 6.21 24.39 -12.66
N ILE A 38 5.84 23.59 -13.68
CA ILE A 38 6.41 22.27 -13.93
C ILE A 38 7.92 22.39 -14.13
N ALA A 39 8.39 23.28 -15.00
CA ALA A 39 9.83 23.47 -15.23
C ALA A 39 10.58 23.80 -13.94
N ARG A 40 10.02 24.70 -13.11
CA ARG A 40 10.60 25.12 -11.83
C ARG A 40 10.63 23.98 -10.80
N LEU A 41 9.53 23.22 -10.64
CA LEU A 41 9.41 22.15 -9.67
C LEU A 41 10.28 20.93 -10.02
N THR A 42 10.45 20.67 -11.32
CA THR A 42 11.18 19.49 -11.82
C THR A 42 12.64 19.80 -12.16
N ALA A 43 13.08 21.04 -12.07
CA ALA A 43 14.40 21.51 -12.52
C ALA A 43 14.69 21.20 -14.00
N LEU A 44 13.67 20.99 -14.82
CA LEU A 44 13.78 20.83 -16.27
C LEU A 44 13.86 22.19 -16.97
N SER A 45 14.50 22.24 -18.14
CA SER A 45 14.44 23.46 -18.98
C SER A 45 12.99 23.72 -19.42
N SER A 46 12.62 24.98 -19.61
CA SER A 46 11.26 25.38 -20.07
C SER A 46 10.86 24.68 -21.36
N GLN A 47 11.82 24.50 -22.30
CA GLN A 47 11.58 23.79 -23.56
C GLN A 47 11.31 22.31 -23.32
N THR A 48 12.11 21.64 -22.48
CA THR A 48 11.93 20.22 -22.14
C THR A 48 10.59 19.99 -21.45
N ALA A 49 10.24 20.81 -20.46
CA ALA A 49 8.95 20.73 -19.77
C ALA A 49 7.77 20.94 -20.75
N SER A 50 7.86 21.93 -21.66
CA SER A 50 6.84 22.16 -22.68
C SER A 50 6.63 20.95 -23.60
N ASN A 51 7.72 20.39 -24.14
CA ASN A 51 7.64 19.24 -25.02
C ASN A 51 7.02 18.01 -24.32
N ILE A 52 7.42 17.78 -23.07
CA ILE A 52 6.86 16.66 -22.29
C ILE A 52 5.38 16.87 -21.99
N VAL A 53 4.96 18.08 -21.60
CA VAL A 53 3.54 18.39 -21.38
C VAL A 53 2.74 18.16 -22.66
N GLU A 54 3.23 18.59 -23.82
CA GLU A 54 2.56 18.36 -25.11
C GLU A 54 2.44 16.85 -25.43
N GLU A 55 3.50 16.08 -25.23
CA GLU A 55 3.48 14.61 -25.39
C GLU A 55 2.44 13.97 -24.45
N LEU A 56 2.38 14.39 -23.17
CA LEU A 56 1.47 13.83 -22.20
C LEU A 56 0.00 14.24 -22.44
N VAL A 57 -0.24 15.43 -22.96
CA VAL A 57 -1.57 15.87 -23.40
C VAL A 57 -2.00 15.07 -24.64
N ALA A 58 -1.12 14.92 -25.63
CA ALA A 58 -1.39 14.12 -26.82
C ALA A 58 -1.65 12.64 -26.49
N ALA A 59 -0.95 12.10 -25.49
CA ALA A 59 -1.17 10.75 -24.97
C ALA A 59 -2.43 10.64 -24.07
N GLY A 60 -3.10 11.74 -23.75
CA GLY A 60 -4.30 11.77 -22.95
C GLY A 60 -4.08 11.67 -21.43
N PHE A 61 -2.86 11.70 -20.93
CA PHE A 61 -2.56 11.60 -19.50
C PHE A 61 -2.70 12.94 -18.75
N LEU A 62 -2.43 14.03 -19.43
CA LEU A 62 -2.70 15.39 -18.93
C LEU A 62 -3.81 16.04 -19.75
N GLN A 63 -4.51 16.98 -19.13
CA GLN A 63 -5.48 17.86 -19.79
C GLN A 63 -5.20 19.32 -19.45
N ALA A 64 -5.48 20.20 -20.42
CA ALA A 64 -5.44 21.64 -20.19
C ALA A 64 -6.69 22.08 -19.41
N GLU A 65 -6.49 22.87 -18.38
CA GLU A 65 -7.59 23.42 -17.60
C GLU A 65 -8.04 24.79 -18.14
N PRO A 66 -9.31 25.16 -17.95
CA PRO A 66 -9.80 26.47 -18.33
C PRO A 66 -9.01 27.59 -17.65
N LEU A 67 -8.71 28.65 -18.42
CA LEU A 67 -8.04 29.80 -17.89
C LEU A 67 -8.89 30.47 -16.81
N ARG A 68 -8.37 30.55 -15.59
CA ARG A 68 -8.99 31.39 -14.54
C ARG A 68 -8.78 32.86 -14.88
N LYS A 69 -9.81 33.73 -14.64
CA LYS A 69 -9.79 35.16 -14.95
C LYS A 69 -8.48 35.83 -14.46
N PRO A 70 -7.81 36.62 -15.30
CA PRO A 70 -6.46 37.10 -15.00
C PRO A 70 -6.45 38.13 -13.88
N ARG A 71 -5.48 37.99 -12.98
CA ARG A 71 -5.08 39.01 -11.98
C ARG A 71 -3.86 39.80 -12.45
N ARG A 72 -3.75 40.37 -13.61
CA ARG A 72 -2.60 40.99 -14.28
C ARG A 72 -1.65 40.00 -14.97
N GLY A 73 -1.45 40.21 -16.27
CA GLY A 73 -0.54 39.43 -17.14
C GLY A 73 -1.28 38.45 -18.04
N GLN A 74 -0.60 37.89 -19.05
CA GLN A 74 -1.14 36.86 -19.92
C GLN A 74 -1.27 35.55 -19.12
N PRO A 75 -2.49 34.99 -18.97
CA PRO A 75 -2.69 33.83 -18.12
C PRO A 75 -2.03 32.59 -18.75
N ALA A 76 -1.15 31.93 -17.98
CA ALA A 76 -0.57 30.67 -18.39
C ALA A 76 -1.62 29.55 -18.25
N THR A 77 -1.79 28.71 -19.27
CA THR A 77 -2.67 27.54 -19.23
C THR A 77 -2.19 26.57 -18.16
N PRO A 78 -3.01 26.22 -17.15
CA PRO A 78 -2.67 25.18 -16.22
C PRO A 78 -3.01 23.80 -16.80
N TYR A 79 -2.30 22.77 -16.33
CA TYR A 79 -2.50 21.37 -16.70
C TYR A 79 -2.74 20.54 -15.46
N SER A 80 -3.66 19.59 -15.56
CA SER A 80 -3.98 18.62 -14.51
C SER A 80 -3.88 17.18 -15.04
N ILE A 81 -3.91 16.20 -14.15
CA ILE A 81 -4.08 14.80 -14.53
C ILE A 81 -5.44 14.64 -15.20
N ASN A 82 -5.49 14.02 -16.37
CA ASN A 82 -6.74 13.62 -17.00
C ASN A 82 -7.26 12.33 -16.34
N PRO A 83 -8.35 12.36 -15.56
CA PRO A 83 -8.87 11.17 -14.90
C PRO A 83 -9.20 10.02 -15.88
N ASN A 84 -9.62 10.38 -17.11
CA ASN A 84 -9.99 9.40 -18.12
C ASN A 84 -8.80 8.91 -18.97
N GLY A 85 -7.58 9.35 -18.68
CA GLY A 85 -6.38 8.99 -19.45
C GLY A 85 -5.96 7.54 -19.32
N ALA A 86 -6.18 6.95 -18.15
CA ALA A 86 -5.93 5.53 -17.89
C ALA A 86 -6.71 5.08 -16.66
N TYR A 87 -6.82 3.76 -16.52
CA TYR A 87 -7.45 3.10 -15.38
C TYR A 87 -6.56 1.99 -14.86
N SER A 88 -6.78 1.58 -13.62
CA SER A 88 -6.06 0.48 -12.99
C SER A 88 -7.00 -0.33 -12.11
N ILE A 89 -6.78 -1.63 -12.04
CA ILE A 89 -7.50 -2.54 -11.16
C ILE A 89 -6.62 -2.84 -9.95
N GLY A 90 -7.18 -2.71 -8.75
CA GLY A 90 -6.65 -3.28 -7.52
C GLY A 90 -7.45 -4.50 -7.13
N LEU A 91 -6.77 -5.53 -6.73
CA LEU A 91 -7.34 -6.72 -6.10
C LEU A 91 -6.66 -6.92 -4.75
N GLN A 92 -7.41 -7.38 -3.78
CA GLN A 92 -6.89 -7.79 -2.48
C GLN A 92 -7.42 -9.19 -2.18
N LEU A 93 -6.50 -10.10 -1.89
CA LEU A 93 -6.79 -11.43 -1.38
C LEU A 93 -6.52 -11.42 0.13
N ASP A 94 -7.51 -11.81 0.91
CA ASP A 94 -7.38 -12.03 2.34
C ASP A 94 -8.03 -13.36 2.73
N HIS A 95 -7.94 -13.73 4.00
CA HIS A 95 -8.45 -14.99 4.55
C HIS A 95 -9.96 -15.15 4.40
N GLN A 96 -10.71 -14.05 4.51
CA GLN A 96 -12.17 -14.05 4.55
C GLN A 96 -12.81 -13.33 3.36
N SER A 97 -12.04 -12.62 2.54
CA SER A 97 -12.58 -11.82 1.45
C SER A 97 -11.63 -11.66 0.27
N LEU A 98 -12.23 -11.51 -0.89
CA LEU A 98 -11.59 -10.97 -2.09
C LEU A 98 -12.25 -9.62 -2.36
N VAL A 99 -11.46 -8.56 -2.41
CA VAL A 99 -11.91 -7.21 -2.67
C VAL A 99 -11.26 -6.69 -3.94
N GLY A 100 -12.03 -6.01 -4.76
CA GLY A 100 -11.53 -5.39 -5.96
C GLY A 100 -12.01 -3.95 -6.11
N ALA A 101 -11.16 -3.09 -6.70
CA ALA A 101 -11.50 -1.72 -7.02
C ALA A 101 -10.89 -1.30 -8.35
N VAL A 102 -11.60 -0.47 -9.11
CA VAL A 102 -11.05 0.26 -10.25
C VAL A 102 -10.84 1.70 -9.83
N ILE A 103 -9.65 2.21 -10.11
CA ILE A 103 -9.36 3.64 -9.98
C ILE A 103 -9.06 4.25 -11.34
N ASP A 104 -9.38 5.54 -11.51
CA ASP A 104 -8.94 6.35 -12.63
C ASP A 104 -7.51 6.87 -12.40
N LEU A 105 -6.94 7.57 -13.40
CA LEU A 105 -5.56 8.07 -13.32
C LEU A 105 -5.37 9.13 -12.23
N ALA A 106 -6.42 9.83 -11.83
CA ALA A 106 -6.41 10.76 -10.70
C ALA A 106 -6.56 10.08 -9.34
N GLY A 107 -6.82 8.75 -9.33
CA GLY A 107 -6.96 7.95 -8.13
C GLY A 107 -8.38 7.85 -7.59
N LYS A 108 -9.39 8.35 -8.29
CA LYS A 108 -10.78 8.22 -7.87
C LYS A 108 -11.28 6.81 -8.09
N VAL A 109 -11.95 6.24 -7.09
CA VAL A 109 -12.61 4.94 -7.20
C VAL A 109 -13.81 5.05 -8.14
N CYS A 110 -13.80 4.26 -9.22
CA CYS A 110 -14.85 4.19 -10.22
C CYS A 110 -15.85 3.07 -9.95
N PHE A 111 -15.38 1.96 -9.41
CA PHE A 111 -16.21 0.81 -9.06
C PHE A 111 -15.50 -0.06 -8.01
N ARG A 112 -16.29 -0.75 -7.17
CA ARG A 112 -15.80 -1.66 -6.13
C ARG A 112 -16.65 -2.94 -6.15
N ALA A 113 -16.00 -4.08 -5.97
CA ALA A 113 -16.63 -5.38 -5.77
C ALA A 113 -16.00 -6.10 -4.57
N GLU A 114 -16.78 -6.95 -3.93
CA GLU A 114 -16.31 -7.76 -2.81
C GLU A 114 -17.01 -9.12 -2.83
N GLN A 115 -16.25 -10.18 -2.58
CA GLN A 115 -16.75 -11.53 -2.44
C GLN A 115 -16.20 -12.15 -1.17
N LYS A 116 -17.07 -12.70 -0.32
CA LYS A 116 -16.66 -13.49 0.83
C LYS A 116 -16.06 -14.82 0.37
N VAL A 117 -15.00 -15.22 1.02
CA VAL A 117 -14.30 -16.49 0.82
C VAL A 117 -13.90 -17.02 2.20
N ASP A 118 -13.47 -18.25 2.26
CA ASP A 118 -12.92 -18.83 3.48
C ASP A 118 -11.58 -19.47 3.15
N ARG A 119 -10.48 -18.83 3.57
CA ARG A 119 -9.08 -19.24 3.41
C ARG A 119 -8.81 -19.91 2.05
N PRO A 120 -9.04 -19.18 0.95
CA PRO A 120 -9.12 -19.75 -0.38
C PRO A 120 -7.76 -20.27 -0.85
N THR A 121 -7.75 -21.48 -1.42
CA THR A 121 -6.59 -22.00 -2.17
C THR A 121 -6.45 -21.28 -3.51
N PRO A 122 -5.31 -21.39 -4.22
CA PRO A 122 -5.14 -20.81 -5.56
C PRO A 122 -6.23 -21.25 -6.55
N GLU A 123 -6.65 -22.53 -6.49
CA GLU A 123 -7.66 -23.10 -7.38
C GLU A 123 -9.03 -22.44 -7.18
N VAL A 124 -9.34 -22.03 -5.95
CA VAL A 124 -10.59 -21.33 -5.61
C VAL A 124 -10.47 -19.84 -5.90
N ALA A 125 -9.36 -19.20 -5.49
CA ALA A 125 -9.19 -17.75 -5.60
C ALA A 125 -8.99 -17.27 -7.04
N LEU A 126 -8.18 -17.97 -7.84
CA LEU A 126 -7.78 -17.52 -9.17
C LEU A 126 -8.97 -17.29 -10.12
N PRO A 127 -9.94 -18.24 -10.26
CA PRO A 127 -11.13 -18.00 -11.08
C PRO A 127 -12.00 -16.85 -10.55
N VAL A 128 -12.05 -16.65 -9.24
CA VAL A 128 -12.82 -15.56 -8.62
C VAL A 128 -12.17 -14.22 -8.93
N LEU A 129 -10.84 -14.10 -8.75
CA LEU A 129 -10.07 -12.89 -9.08
C LEU A 129 -10.20 -12.51 -10.56
N ALA A 130 -10.17 -13.51 -11.46
CA ALA A 130 -10.35 -13.28 -12.90
C ALA A 130 -11.77 -12.74 -13.22
N ARG A 131 -12.83 -13.40 -12.70
CA ARG A 131 -14.21 -12.93 -12.86
C ARG A 131 -14.41 -11.54 -12.23
N MET A 132 -13.88 -11.31 -11.05
CA MET A 132 -13.93 -9.98 -10.39
C MET A 132 -13.28 -8.91 -11.26
N SER A 133 -12.17 -9.21 -11.93
CA SER A 133 -11.53 -8.28 -12.87
C SER A 133 -12.47 -7.90 -14.03
N ASP A 134 -13.23 -8.85 -14.57
CA ASP A 134 -14.20 -8.59 -15.63
C ASP A 134 -15.42 -7.81 -15.10
N GLU A 135 -15.90 -8.15 -13.91
CA GLU A 135 -16.97 -7.41 -13.21
C GLU A 135 -16.56 -5.96 -12.97
N LEU A 136 -15.36 -5.72 -12.48
CA LEU A 136 -14.80 -4.39 -12.22
C LEU A 136 -14.73 -3.56 -13.51
N ARG A 137 -14.25 -4.15 -14.61
CA ARG A 137 -14.21 -3.49 -15.93
C ARG A 137 -15.59 -3.11 -16.43
N SER A 138 -16.54 -4.02 -16.30
CA SER A 138 -17.92 -3.82 -16.72
C SER A 138 -18.65 -2.79 -15.86
N GLY A 139 -18.53 -2.91 -14.53
CA GLY A 139 -19.15 -2.00 -13.56
C GLY A 139 -18.62 -0.56 -13.66
N ALA A 140 -17.33 -0.41 -13.90
CA ALA A 140 -16.73 0.89 -14.17
C ALA A 140 -16.98 1.41 -15.60
N ARG A 141 -17.66 0.65 -16.45
CA ARG A 141 -17.97 0.99 -17.86
C ARG A 141 -16.74 1.38 -18.67
N LEU A 142 -15.64 0.63 -18.49
CA LEU A 142 -14.36 0.99 -19.11
C LEU A 142 -14.38 0.78 -20.63
N GLY A 143 -15.12 -0.22 -21.13
CA GLY A 143 -15.17 -0.52 -22.57
C GLY A 143 -13.75 -0.77 -23.13
N THR A 144 -13.36 0.04 -24.12
CA THR A 144 -12.03 0.02 -24.77
C THR A 144 -11.03 0.99 -24.12
N LYS A 145 -11.35 1.59 -22.96
CA LYS A 145 -10.47 2.54 -22.28
C LYS A 145 -9.17 1.89 -21.85
N TYR A 146 -8.12 2.69 -21.81
CA TYR A 146 -6.78 2.22 -21.53
C TYR A 146 -6.66 1.75 -20.08
N LEU A 147 -6.37 0.46 -19.89
CA LEU A 147 -6.18 -0.20 -18.61
C LEU A 147 -4.70 -0.57 -18.44
N LEU A 148 -4.07 0.01 -17.42
CA LEU A 148 -2.63 -0.16 -17.17
C LEU A 148 -2.26 -1.57 -16.68
N GLY A 149 -3.17 -2.23 -15.93
CA GLY A 149 -2.94 -3.56 -15.40
C GLY A 149 -3.67 -3.80 -14.09
N ILE A 150 -3.26 -4.85 -13.41
CA ILE A 150 -3.77 -5.29 -12.11
C ILE A 150 -2.66 -5.18 -11.08
N GLY A 151 -2.94 -4.54 -9.95
CA GLY A 151 -2.18 -4.72 -8.72
C GLY A 151 -2.91 -5.69 -7.80
N LEU A 152 -2.19 -6.62 -7.20
CA LEU A 152 -2.72 -7.59 -6.25
C LEU A 152 -2.01 -7.45 -4.91
N ALA A 153 -2.78 -7.11 -3.87
CA ALA A 153 -2.34 -7.17 -2.48
C ALA A 153 -2.70 -8.53 -1.88
N MET A 154 -1.78 -9.14 -1.16
CA MET A 154 -2.02 -10.40 -0.46
C MET A 154 -1.08 -10.56 0.75
N PRO A 155 -1.44 -11.39 1.74
CA PRO A 155 -0.59 -11.64 2.89
C PRO A 155 0.80 -12.14 2.50
N GLY A 156 1.84 -11.62 3.19
CA GLY A 156 3.23 -12.08 3.09
C GLY A 156 3.57 -13.16 4.13
N PRO A 157 4.84 -13.51 4.29
CA PRO A 157 6.00 -13.06 3.52
C PRO A 157 6.14 -13.74 2.15
N PHE A 158 6.82 -13.05 1.21
CA PHE A 158 7.08 -13.59 -0.13
C PHE A 158 8.49 -14.14 -0.27
N GLY A 159 8.64 -15.24 -1.04
CA GLY A 159 9.95 -15.80 -1.36
C GLY A 159 10.76 -16.29 -0.16
N VAL A 160 10.11 -16.53 0.98
CA VAL A 160 10.64 -17.32 2.07
C VAL A 160 10.35 -18.78 1.73
N GLU A 161 11.39 -19.61 1.70
CA GLU A 161 11.26 -21.00 1.30
C GLU A 161 10.16 -21.68 2.13
N GLY A 162 9.06 -21.96 1.46
CA GLY A 162 7.93 -22.63 2.05
C GLY A 162 6.76 -21.79 2.55
N MET A 163 6.75 -20.45 2.42
CA MET A 163 5.71 -19.62 3.05
C MET A 163 5.26 -18.46 2.16
N THR A 164 3.94 -18.30 2.01
CA THR A 164 3.29 -17.04 1.59
C THR A 164 2.73 -16.26 2.79
N SER A 165 2.57 -16.94 3.94
CA SER A 165 2.21 -16.37 5.23
C SER A 165 2.63 -17.32 6.35
N VAL A 166 2.64 -16.86 7.60
CA VAL A 166 3.17 -17.59 8.74
C VAL A 166 2.06 -17.88 9.77
N GLY A 167 2.01 -19.11 10.24
CA GLY A 167 1.14 -19.51 11.36
C GLY A 167 -0.35 -19.54 11.03
N PRO A 168 -1.21 -19.04 11.94
CA PRO A 168 -2.65 -19.03 11.76
C PRO A 168 -3.12 -18.20 10.56
N THR A 169 -2.26 -17.30 10.09
CA THR A 169 -2.52 -16.45 8.91
C THR A 169 -2.10 -17.11 7.60
N THR A 170 -1.65 -18.37 7.63
CA THR A 170 -1.24 -19.10 6.43
C THR A 170 -2.41 -19.42 5.52
N LEU A 171 -2.32 -18.99 4.26
CA LEU A 171 -3.26 -19.38 3.22
C LEU A 171 -2.82 -20.72 2.61
N PRO A 172 -3.73 -21.71 2.49
CA PRO A 172 -3.39 -23.03 2.00
C PRO A 172 -3.07 -23.02 0.49
N GLY A 173 -2.06 -23.78 0.07
CA GLY A 173 -1.74 -24.02 -1.34
C GLY A 173 -0.98 -22.90 -2.05
N TRP A 174 -0.69 -21.77 -1.40
CA TRP A 174 -0.04 -20.61 -2.03
C TRP A 174 1.49 -20.69 -2.07
N ARG A 175 2.05 -21.74 -1.50
CA ARG A 175 3.49 -21.94 -1.53
C ARG A 175 4.00 -21.99 -2.97
N ASP A 176 4.95 -21.11 -3.29
CA ASP A 176 5.60 -21.03 -4.61
C ASP A 176 4.63 -20.90 -5.80
N PHE A 177 3.36 -20.52 -5.56
CA PHE A 177 2.36 -20.38 -6.63
C PHE A 177 2.61 -19.09 -7.42
N PRO A 178 2.76 -19.17 -8.78
CA PRO A 178 3.10 -18.02 -9.62
C PRO A 178 1.87 -17.16 -9.95
N ILE A 179 1.20 -16.61 -8.93
CA ILE A 179 -0.09 -15.91 -9.06
C ILE A 179 -0.07 -14.80 -10.11
N ALA A 180 1.02 -14.02 -10.21
CA ALA A 180 1.12 -12.94 -11.19
C ALA A 180 1.03 -13.46 -12.64
N ALA A 181 1.73 -14.56 -12.92
CA ALA A 181 1.73 -15.16 -14.25
C ALA A 181 0.36 -15.81 -14.57
N GLU A 182 -0.21 -16.56 -13.61
CA GLU A 182 -1.46 -17.27 -13.81
C GLU A 182 -2.67 -16.31 -13.94
N LEU A 183 -2.77 -15.31 -13.08
CA LEU A 183 -3.81 -14.29 -13.19
C LEU A 183 -3.63 -13.45 -14.46
N GLY A 184 -2.37 -13.12 -14.80
CA GLY A 184 -2.04 -12.40 -16.04
C GLY A 184 -2.46 -13.17 -17.29
N ARG A 185 -2.27 -14.50 -17.31
CA ARG A 185 -2.71 -15.37 -18.41
C ARG A 185 -4.24 -15.41 -18.55
N GLN A 186 -4.98 -15.43 -17.43
CA GLN A 186 -6.46 -15.47 -17.46
C GLN A 186 -7.08 -14.13 -17.86
N THR A 187 -6.51 -13.01 -17.41
CA THR A 187 -7.08 -11.68 -17.62
C THR A 187 -6.52 -10.96 -18.85
N GLY A 188 -5.40 -11.44 -19.41
CA GLY A 188 -4.67 -10.73 -20.48
C GLY A 188 -4.01 -9.44 -20.04
N LEU A 189 -3.88 -9.19 -18.74
CA LEU A 189 -3.34 -7.97 -18.15
C LEU A 189 -2.03 -8.24 -17.41
N GLN A 190 -1.16 -7.24 -17.35
CA GLN A 190 0.02 -7.31 -16.48
C GLN A 190 -0.43 -7.27 -15.01
N VAL A 191 0.12 -8.19 -14.20
CA VAL A 191 -0.18 -8.29 -12.76
C VAL A 191 1.07 -7.98 -11.95
N THR A 192 0.93 -7.06 -11.00
CA THR A 192 1.96 -6.72 -10.02
C THR A 192 1.48 -7.14 -8.63
N VAL A 193 2.26 -7.96 -7.93
CA VAL A 193 1.92 -8.45 -6.58
C VAL A 193 2.71 -7.68 -5.53
N GLU A 194 2.04 -7.30 -4.46
CA GLU A 194 2.63 -6.64 -3.30
C GLU A 194 2.06 -7.23 -1.99
N ASN A 195 2.84 -7.13 -0.92
CA ASN A 195 2.36 -7.42 0.43
C ASN A 195 1.24 -6.43 0.82
N ASP A 196 0.24 -6.90 1.56
CA ASP A 196 -0.94 -6.14 1.97
C ASP A 196 -0.61 -4.91 2.83
N ALA A 197 0.32 -5.02 3.78
CA ALA A 197 0.76 -3.88 4.59
C ALA A 197 1.53 -2.84 3.75
N ASN A 198 2.35 -3.29 2.80
CA ASN A 198 3.01 -2.40 1.84
C ASN A 198 2.00 -1.73 0.90
N ALA A 199 1.03 -2.48 0.39
CA ALA A 199 -0.05 -1.93 -0.42
C ALA A 199 -0.87 -0.90 0.38
N ALA A 200 -1.20 -1.21 1.64
CA ALA A 200 -1.89 -0.27 2.52
C ALA A 200 -1.08 1.01 2.77
N ALA A 201 0.23 0.91 3.00
CA ALA A 201 1.09 2.09 3.12
C ALA A 201 1.08 2.96 1.85
N ILE A 202 1.05 2.35 0.65
CA ILE A 202 0.85 3.07 -0.61
C ILE A 202 -0.52 3.76 -0.62
N GLY A 203 -1.57 3.06 -0.21
CA GLY A 203 -2.93 3.62 -0.11
C GLY A 203 -2.97 4.86 0.81
N GLU A 204 -2.37 4.78 1.99
CA GLU A 204 -2.28 5.92 2.92
C GLU A 204 -1.47 7.09 2.37
N ARG A 205 -0.38 6.79 1.66
CA ARG A 205 0.45 7.82 1.00
C ARG A 205 -0.31 8.58 -0.09
N LEU A 206 -1.29 7.94 -0.73
CA LEU A 206 -2.06 8.55 -1.82
C LEU A 206 -3.37 9.18 -1.37
N TYR A 207 -4.08 8.50 -0.46
CA TYR A 207 -5.47 8.82 -0.15
C TYR A 207 -5.72 9.15 1.32
N GLY A 208 -4.78 8.79 2.22
CA GLY A 208 -4.99 8.85 3.66
C GLY A 208 -4.15 9.89 4.38
N ALA A 209 -3.78 9.53 5.62
CA ALA A 209 -3.08 10.39 6.57
C ALA A 209 -1.63 10.71 6.14
N ALA A 210 -1.00 9.85 5.32
CA ALA A 210 0.39 10.00 4.91
C ALA A 210 0.60 10.86 3.65
N ARG A 211 -0.40 11.53 3.11
CA ARG A 211 -0.31 12.28 1.82
C ARG A 211 0.83 13.29 1.77
N LYS A 212 1.21 13.86 2.90
CA LYS A 212 2.26 14.90 3.00
C LYS A 212 3.51 14.41 3.71
N LEU A 213 3.57 13.13 4.10
CA LEU A 213 4.69 12.55 4.82
C LEU A 213 5.66 11.89 3.84
N SER A 214 6.94 12.04 4.07
CA SER A 214 8.02 11.37 3.33
C SER A 214 8.49 10.11 4.05
N ASP A 215 8.53 10.17 5.37
CA ASP A 215 9.04 9.11 6.23
C ASP A 215 7.97 8.70 7.24
N PHE A 216 7.37 7.54 7.06
CA PHE A 216 6.35 7.04 7.96
C PHE A 216 6.32 5.51 7.99
N VAL A 217 5.79 4.96 9.07
CA VAL A 217 5.50 3.53 9.20
C VAL A 217 3.99 3.36 9.30
N TYR A 218 3.41 2.58 8.40
CA TYR A 218 2.02 2.17 8.45
C TYR A 218 1.93 0.77 9.07
N ILE A 219 1.29 0.65 10.23
CA ILE A 219 1.03 -0.63 10.90
C ILE A 219 -0.34 -1.13 10.44
N PHE A 220 -0.31 -2.22 9.70
CA PHE A 220 -1.50 -2.90 9.20
C PHE A 220 -1.97 -3.94 10.22
N ILE A 221 -3.11 -3.67 10.86
CA ILE A 221 -3.76 -4.56 11.82
C ILE A 221 -4.89 -5.30 11.10
N GLY A 222 -4.59 -6.52 10.66
CA GLY A 222 -5.50 -7.44 10.02
C GLY A 222 -5.67 -8.72 10.84
N THR A 223 -5.95 -9.84 10.18
CA THR A 223 -5.91 -11.17 10.80
C THR A 223 -4.55 -11.41 11.46
N GLY A 224 -3.47 -10.99 10.78
CA GLY A 224 -2.13 -10.83 11.32
C GLY A 224 -1.76 -9.36 11.56
N LEU A 225 -0.46 -9.11 11.75
CA LEU A 225 0.12 -7.80 11.98
C LEU A 225 1.37 -7.59 11.11
N GLY A 226 1.35 -6.58 10.27
CA GLY A 226 2.47 -6.21 9.42
C GLY A 226 2.71 -4.71 9.40
N ALA A 227 3.79 -4.27 8.73
CA ALA A 227 4.01 -2.85 8.48
C ALA A 227 4.51 -2.58 7.06
N GLY A 228 4.01 -1.49 6.47
CA GLY A 228 4.60 -0.88 5.29
C GLY A 228 5.37 0.38 5.69
N MET A 229 6.60 0.52 5.20
CA MET A 229 7.47 1.62 5.57
C MET A 229 7.82 2.49 4.37
N PHE A 230 7.64 3.79 4.50
CA PHE A 230 8.19 4.78 3.57
C PHE A 230 9.38 5.46 4.21
N LEU A 231 10.52 5.45 3.52
CA LEU A 231 11.75 6.09 3.95
C LEU A 231 12.28 6.95 2.79
N ASN A 232 12.53 8.23 3.05
CA ASN A 232 12.90 9.21 2.04
C ASN A 232 11.90 9.28 0.87
N GLY A 233 10.61 9.18 1.15
CA GLY A 233 9.54 9.20 0.16
C GLY A 233 9.37 7.90 -0.64
N HIS A 234 10.08 6.83 -0.30
CA HIS A 234 10.08 5.54 -1.01
C HIS A 234 9.64 4.40 -0.13
N LEU A 235 8.84 3.50 -0.69
CA LEU A 235 8.48 2.25 -0.01
C LEU A 235 9.73 1.39 0.20
N TYR A 236 10.05 1.12 1.45
CA TYR A 236 11.18 0.29 1.86
C TYR A 236 10.75 -1.18 1.94
N ARG A 237 11.19 -1.98 0.99
CA ARG A 237 10.87 -3.41 0.91
C ARG A 237 11.92 -4.33 1.53
N GLY A 238 13.10 -3.79 1.87
CA GLY A 238 14.22 -4.61 2.29
C GLY A 238 14.86 -5.40 1.13
N ASN A 239 15.90 -6.16 1.46
CA ASN A 239 16.69 -6.90 0.45
C ASN A 239 15.90 -8.03 -0.25
N ARG A 240 15.01 -8.70 0.49
CA ARG A 240 14.18 -9.83 0.01
C ARG A 240 12.70 -9.51 -0.06
N ARG A 241 12.34 -8.22 0.01
CA ARG A 241 10.96 -7.71 -0.01
C ARG A 241 10.09 -8.12 1.20
N ASN A 242 10.72 -8.46 2.31
CA ASN A 242 10.05 -8.84 3.56
C ASN A 242 10.38 -7.86 4.71
N ALA A 243 10.69 -6.60 4.41
CA ALA A 243 10.76 -5.59 5.45
C ALA A 243 9.35 -5.28 5.98
N GLY A 244 9.25 -5.02 7.28
CA GLY A 244 7.97 -4.69 7.90
C GLY A 244 7.28 -5.86 8.62
N GLU A 245 7.94 -7.00 8.78
CA GLU A 245 7.44 -8.15 9.56
C GLU A 245 7.46 -7.87 11.07
N ILE A 246 6.94 -6.71 11.49
CA ILE A 246 6.94 -6.23 12.88
C ILE A 246 6.07 -7.09 13.79
N GLY A 247 5.08 -7.78 13.25
CA GLY A 247 4.24 -8.72 13.97
C GLY A 247 5.04 -9.82 14.66
N HIS A 248 6.22 -10.13 14.13
CA HIS A 248 7.11 -11.15 14.69
C HIS A 248 8.20 -10.61 15.64
N MET A 249 8.14 -9.32 15.99
CA MET A 249 8.95 -8.79 17.08
C MET A 249 8.54 -9.44 18.41
N THR A 250 9.50 -10.02 19.13
CA THR A 250 9.26 -10.55 20.47
C THR A 250 9.06 -9.40 21.46
N VAL A 251 7.84 -9.25 21.96
CA VAL A 251 7.47 -8.23 22.96
C VAL A 251 7.18 -8.83 24.34
N VAL A 252 6.93 -10.14 24.40
CA VAL A 252 6.74 -10.90 25.65
C VAL A 252 7.67 -12.11 25.60
N PRO A 253 8.88 -12.06 26.18
CA PRO A 253 9.79 -13.21 26.23
C PRO A 253 9.06 -14.43 26.82
N GLU A 254 9.24 -15.61 26.20
CA GLU A 254 8.57 -16.88 26.57
C GLU A 254 7.02 -16.81 26.58
N GLY A 255 6.43 -15.78 25.95
CA GLY A 255 4.98 -15.57 25.87
C GLY A 255 4.26 -16.59 24.98
N LEU A 256 3.12 -16.18 24.39
CA LEU A 256 2.31 -17.06 23.53
C LEU A 256 3.10 -17.62 22.35
N PRO A 257 2.88 -18.89 21.97
CA PRO A 257 3.52 -19.47 20.80
C PRO A 257 3.03 -18.75 19.54
N CYS A 258 3.97 -18.43 18.64
CA CYS A 258 3.68 -17.85 17.33
C CYS A 258 3.86 -18.89 16.24
N GLY A 259 3.06 -18.82 15.19
CA GLY A 259 3.19 -19.69 14.02
C GLY A 259 4.52 -19.57 13.28
N CYS A 260 5.30 -18.52 13.51
CA CYS A 260 6.65 -18.40 12.97
C CYS A 260 7.70 -19.28 13.67
N GLY A 261 7.29 -20.04 14.69
CA GLY A 261 8.16 -20.90 15.48
C GLY A 261 8.77 -20.22 16.72
N ASN A 262 8.64 -18.90 16.85
CA ASN A 262 9.06 -18.14 18.03
C ASN A 262 7.94 -18.03 19.07
N ARG A 263 8.23 -17.40 20.21
CA ARG A 263 7.26 -17.12 21.27
C ARG A 263 7.22 -15.62 21.57
N GLY A 264 6.03 -15.14 21.98
CA GLY A 264 5.84 -13.75 22.43
C GLY A 264 5.89 -12.69 21.33
N CYS A 265 5.60 -13.08 20.09
CA CYS A 265 5.50 -12.17 18.96
C CYS A 265 4.34 -11.19 19.14
N LEU A 266 4.52 -9.93 18.73
CA LEU A 266 3.53 -8.85 18.86
C LEU A 266 2.17 -9.22 18.24
N GLU A 267 2.17 -9.90 17.10
CA GLU A 267 0.96 -10.36 16.39
C GLU A 267 0.04 -11.19 17.27
N CYS A 268 0.60 -12.01 18.16
CA CYS A 268 -0.19 -12.85 19.08
C CYS A 268 -1.00 -12.06 20.10
N TYR A 269 -0.78 -10.75 20.20
CA TYR A 269 -1.42 -9.86 21.16
C TYR A 269 -2.16 -8.68 20.50
N VAL A 270 -1.68 -8.24 19.31
CA VAL A 270 -2.12 -7.02 18.65
C VAL A 270 -2.54 -7.31 17.20
N SER A 271 -3.51 -8.19 17.02
CA SER A 271 -4.11 -8.47 15.71
C SER A 271 -5.61 -8.64 15.89
N LEU A 272 -6.39 -8.70 14.81
CA LEU A 272 -7.82 -9.04 14.89
C LEU A 272 -8.00 -10.43 15.50
N ARG A 273 -7.18 -11.41 15.08
CA ARG A 273 -7.24 -12.75 15.65
C ARG A 273 -6.96 -12.75 17.15
N ALA A 274 -5.93 -12.03 17.59
CA ALA A 274 -5.60 -11.90 18.99
C ALA A 274 -6.77 -11.27 19.81
N ALA A 275 -7.45 -10.26 19.25
CA ALA A 275 -8.65 -9.67 19.85
C ALA A 275 -9.76 -10.71 19.99
N TYR A 276 -10.06 -11.46 18.94
CA TYR A 276 -11.13 -12.45 18.93
C TYR A 276 -10.86 -13.58 19.94
N GLU A 277 -9.62 -14.08 20.00
CA GLU A 277 -9.19 -15.11 20.95
C GLU A 277 -9.29 -14.62 22.40
N PHE A 278 -8.80 -13.39 22.67
CA PHE A 278 -8.89 -12.80 24.02
C PHE A 278 -10.34 -12.60 24.49
N LEU A 279 -11.22 -12.22 23.56
CA LEU A 279 -12.62 -11.94 23.85
C LEU A 279 -13.49 -13.22 23.89
N ASP A 280 -12.92 -14.40 23.65
CA ASP A 280 -13.62 -15.69 23.50
C ASP A 280 -14.79 -15.60 22.51
N LEU A 281 -14.57 -14.95 21.37
CA LEU A 281 -15.61 -14.89 20.37
C LEU A 281 -15.84 -16.28 19.78
N PRO A 282 -17.10 -16.72 19.63
CA PRO A 282 -17.39 -17.97 18.99
C PRO A 282 -16.92 -17.90 17.54
N ASP A 283 -16.31 -18.98 17.04
CA ASP A 283 -15.85 -19.09 15.67
C ASP A 283 -14.87 -17.97 15.26
N VAL A 284 -13.71 -17.96 15.92
CA VAL A 284 -12.64 -16.95 15.70
C VAL A 284 -12.26 -16.80 14.21
N ASP A 285 -12.33 -17.89 13.46
CA ASP A 285 -11.94 -17.91 12.04
C ASP A 285 -12.96 -17.18 11.13
N HIS A 286 -14.21 -16.99 11.61
CA HIS A 286 -15.27 -16.28 10.91
C HIS A 286 -15.77 -15.01 11.65
N ALA A 287 -15.10 -14.62 12.72
CA ALA A 287 -15.46 -13.43 13.48
C ALA A 287 -15.36 -12.16 12.61
N SER A 288 -16.29 -11.25 12.81
CA SER A 288 -16.35 -9.99 12.03
C SER A 288 -15.79 -8.83 12.83
N PRO A 289 -15.00 -7.94 12.20
CA PRO A 289 -14.60 -6.68 12.86
C PRO A 289 -15.75 -5.84 13.39
N LEU A 290 -16.96 -5.98 12.84
CA LEU A 290 -18.18 -5.29 13.34
C LEU A 290 -18.53 -5.68 14.78
N GLN A 291 -18.23 -6.91 15.21
CA GLN A 291 -18.44 -7.33 16.59
C GLN A 291 -17.60 -6.51 17.58
N LEU A 292 -16.38 -6.11 17.17
CA LEU A 292 -15.52 -5.24 17.99
C LEU A 292 -16.09 -3.82 18.07
N GLU A 293 -16.67 -3.30 16.98
CA GLU A 293 -17.37 -2.00 16.99
C GLU A 293 -18.56 -2.00 17.96
N GLU A 294 -19.36 -3.07 17.93
CA GLU A 294 -20.50 -3.24 18.85
C GLU A 294 -20.03 -3.31 20.31
N MET A 295 -18.91 -3.99 20.60
CA MET A 295 -18.34 -4.05 21.94
C MET A 295 -17.83 -2.68 22.41
N ILE A 296 -17.21 -1.89 21.53
CA ILE A 296 -16.85 -0.50 21.84
C ILE A 296 -18.09 0.33 22.14
N ALA A 297 -19.13 0.23 21.31
CA ALA A 297 -20.36 1.01 21.48
C ALA A 297 -21.08 0.75 22.82
N ARG A 298 -21.02 -0.50 23.32
CA ARG A 298 -21.60 -0.87 24.63
C ARG A 298 -20.63 -0.74 25.81
N ASN A 299 -19.43 -0.21 25.61
CA ASN A 299 -18.40 -0.07 26.64
C ASN A 299 -18.03 -1.41 27.32
N ASP A 300 -17.80 -2.45 26.52
CA ASP A 300 -17.49 -3.78 27.02
C ASP A 300 -16.17 -3.79 27.81
N MET A 301 -16.19 -4.31 29.04
CA MET A 301 -15.05 -4.31 29.96
C MET A 301 -13.87 -5.19 29.45
N ARG A 302 -14.17 -6.33 28.81
CA ARG A 302 -13.14 -7.21 28.28
C ARG A 302 -12.46 -6.56 27.07
N MET A 303 -13.24 -5.89 26.23
CA MET A 303 -12.71 -5.11 25.12
C MET A 303 -11.80 -3.98 25.61
N ALA A 304 -12.19 -3.27 26.66
CA ALA A 304 -11.35 -2.24 27.27
C ALA A 304 -10.04 -2.80 27.84
N GLN A 305 -10.10 -3.99 28.48
CA GLN A 305 -8.90 -4.66 28.97
C GLN A 305 -7.97 -5.07 27.83
N TRP A 306 -8.50 -5.70 26.76
CA TRP A 306 -7.68 -6.06 25.61
C TRP A 306 -7.00 -4.84 24.97
N ILE A 307 -7.71 -3.72 24.81
CA ILE A 307 -7.14 -2.47 24.29
C ILE A 307 -5.98 -1.98 25.17
N ALA A 308 -6.13 -2.03 26.49
CA ALA A 308 -5.08 -1.60 27.43
C ALA A 308 -3.82 -2.49 27.30
N ASP A 309 -4.00 -3.81 27.23
CA ASP A 309 -2.91 -4.78 27.10
C ASP A 309 -2.22 -4.66 25.72
N ALA A 310 -3.01 -4.55 24.65
CA ALA A 310 -2.50 -4.36 23.30
C ALA A 310 -1.72 -3.04 23.16
N ALA A 311 -2.25 -1.94 23.72
CA ALA A 311 -1.57 -0.64 23.71
C ALA A 311 -0.24 -0.67 24.48
N MET A 312 -0.17 -1.39 25.60
CA MET A 312 1.07 -1.54 26.37
C MET A 312 2.18 -2.18 25.53
N LEU A 313 1.88 -3.25 24.79
CA LEU A 313 2.84 -3.95 23.94
C LEU A 313 3.16 -3.18 22.66
N LEU A 314 2.14 -2.56 22.06
CA LEU A 314 2.32 -1.75 20.86
C LEU A 314 3.18 -0.50 21.12
N ARG A 315 3.08 0.08 22.33
CA ARG A 315 3.92 1.21 22.77
C ARG A 315 5.40 0.88 22.71
N GLN A 316 5.79 -0.35 23.09
CA GLN A 316 7.18 -0.81 22.99
C GLN A 316 7.62 -0.95 21.52
N ALA A 317 6.77 -1.52 20.68
CA ALA A 317 7.06 -1.67 19.25
C ALA A 317 7.20 -0.30 18.56
N ILE A 318 6.30 0.65 18.85
CA ILE A 318 6.34 2.03 18.35
C ILE A 318 7.67 2.70 18.75
N HIS A 319 8.06 2.60 20.01
CA HIS A 319 9.32 3.16 20.48
C HIS A 319 10.53 2.59 19.72
N ASN A 320 10.58 1.29 19.51
CA ASN A 320 11.64 0.66 18.75
C ASN A 320 11.67 1.13 17.27
N LEU A 321 10.52 1.28 16.64
CA LEU A 321 10.40 1.79 15.27
C LEU A 321 10.89 3.24 15.16
N GLU A 322 10.54 4.08 16.12
CA GLU A 322 11.05 5.46 16.19
C GLU A 322 12.57 5.51 16.34
N LEU A 323 13.14 4.70 17.22
CA LEU A 323 14.60 4.65 17.41
C LEU A 323 15.37 4.14 16.20
N MET A 324 14.76 3.24 15.39
CA MET A 324 15.43 2.63 14.24
C MET A 324 15.26 3.41 12.94
N PHE A 325 14.11 4.08 12.73
CA PHE A 325 13.74 4.65 11.43
C PHE A 325 13.49 6.15 11.46
N ASP A 326 13.37 6.76 12.66
CA ASP A 326 13.08 8.19 12.86
C ASP A 326 11.94 8.70 11.93
N PRO A 327 10.76 8.07 11.94
CA PRO A 327 9.66 8.44 11.05
C PRO A 327 8.97 9.74 11.49
N GLU A 328 8.41 10.49 10.55
CA GLU A 328 7.56 11.64 10.83
C GLU A 328 6.31 11.25 11.63
N ALA A 329 5.74 10.08 11.33
CA ALA A 329 4.62 9.50 12.08
C ALA A 329 4.56 7.99 11.94
N ILE A 330 3.88 7.34 12.91
CA ILE A 330 3.41 5.96 12.81
C ILE A 330 1.90 6.00 12.62
N ILE A 331 1.38 5.26 11.65
CA ILE A 331 -0.04 5.26 11.28
C ILE A 331 -0.61 3.88 11.57
N LEU A 332 -1.69 3.79 12.33
CA LEU A 332 -2.39 2.55 12.62
C LEU A 332 -3.61 2.40 11.71
N GLY A 333 -3.78 1.26 11.07
CA GLY A 333 -4.92 1.00 10.21
C GLY A 333 -5.05 -0.46 9.81
N GLY A 334 -5.69 -0.75 8.69
CA GLY A 334 -5.96 -2.10 8.21
C GLY A 334 -7.43 -2.48 8.35
N PHE A 335 -7.70 -3.73 8.73
CA PHE A 335 -9.07 -4.23 8.94
C PHE A 335 -9.62 -3.95 10.34
N MET A 336 -8.76 -3.56 11.29
CA MET A 336 -9.21 -3.15 12.62
C MET A 336 -10.14 -1.94 12.51
N PRO A 337 -11.35 -1.98 13.14
CA PRO A 337 -12.30 -0.87 13.09
C PRO A 337 -11.71 0.44 13.59
N LEU A 338 -12.04 1.54 12.94
CA LEU A 338 -11.55 2.87 13.32
C LEU A 338 -11.86 3.23 14.80
N PRO A 339 -13.05 2.97 15.35
CA PRO A 339 -13.30 3.23 16.76
C PRO A 339 -12.38 2.46 17.73
N VAL A 340 -11.96 1.25 17.34
CA VAL A 340 -10.99 0.45 18.12
C VAL A 340 -9.60 1.06 18.00
N ILE A 341 -9.17 1.43 16.79
CA ILE A 341 -7.88 2.09 16.54
C ILE A 341 -7.78 3.39 17.35
N GLU A 342 -8.82 4.21 17.36
CA GLU A 342 -8.86 5.46 18.14
C GLU A 342 -8.72 5.21 19.65
N LYS A 343 -9.37 4.15 20.17
CA LYS A 343 -9.21 3.75 21.56
C LYS A 343 -7.81 3.22 21.88
N ILE A 344 -7.21 2.45 20.98
CA ILE A 344 -5.82 2.00 21.10
C ILE A 344 -4.89 3.21 21.13
N ILE A 345 -5.03 4.16 20.21
CA ILE A 345 -4.20 5.38 20.15
C ILE A 345 -4.33 6.17 21.46
N ALA A 346 -5.54 6.35 21.97
CA ALA A 346 -5.76 7.02 23.25
C ALA A 346 -5.09 6.29 24.42
N ALA A 347 -5.08 4.94 24.41
CA ALA A 347 -4.45 4.11 25.43
C ALA A 347 -2.92 4.04 25.30
N LEU A 348 -2.33 4.46 24.16
CA LEU A 348 -0.88 4.54 24.02
C LEU A 348 -0.23 5.63 24.89
N GLU A 349 -1.00 6.64 25.31
CA GLU A 349 -0.46 7.74 26.10
C GLU A 349 -0.27 7.35 27.59
N PRO A 350 0.82 7.76 28.23
CA PRO A 350 1.94 8.48 27.63
C PRO A 350 2.86 7.55 26.85
N LEU A 351 3.25 7.99 25.65
CA LEU A 351 4.28 7.28 24.88
C LEU A 351 5.66 7.43 25.54
N PRO A 352 6.55 6.41 25.48
CA PRO A 352 7.91 6.52 25.98
C PRO A 352 8.65 7.73 25.41
N LEU A 353 9.54 8.31 26.20
CA LEU A 353 10.46 9.32 25.69
C LEU A 353 11.35 8.68 24.64
N SER A 354 11.46 9.30 23.48
CA SER A 354 12.30 8.83 22.38
C SER A 354 13.38 9.87 22.09
N THR A 355 14.61 9.43 21.87
CA THR A 355 15.72 10.31 21.49
C THR A 355 15.62 10.83 20.07
N SER A 356 14.74 10.23 19.24
CA SER A 356 14.39 10.68 17.89
C SER A 356 13.21 11.66 17.85
N VAL A 357 12.53 11.88 18.99
CA VAL A 357 11.41 12.82 19.04
C VAL A 357 11.89 14.25 19.26
N HIS A 358 11.74 15.07 18.21
CA HIS A 358 11.96 16.51 18.30
C HIS A 358 10.79 17.22 18.99
N THR A 359 11.07 18.33 19.67
CA THR A 359 10.07 19.15 20.38
C THR A 359 9.08 19.83 19.42
N GLU A 360 9.49 20.08 18.17
CA GLU A 360 8.65 20.69 17.13
C GLU A 360 8.26 19.64 16.09
N ARG A 361 7.09 19.02 16.27
CA ARG A 361 6.50 18.11 15.27
C ARG A 361 5.35 18.78 14.55
N SER A 362 5.28 18.61 13.24
CA SER A 362 4.16 19.08 12.40
C SER A 362 2.94 18.16 12.48
N VAL A 363 3.14 16.91 12.93
CA VAL A 363 2.09 15.88 13.05
C VAL A 363 2.25 15.08 14.35
N PRO A 364 1.18 14.50 14.92
CA PRO A 364 1.26 13.58 16.06
C PRO A 364 2.18 12.39 15.79
N ARG A 365 2.78 11.83 16.84
CA ARG A 365 3.64 10.63 16.75
C ARG A 365 2.89 9.42 16.20
N VAL A 366 1.64 9.25 16.60
CA VAL A 366 0.76 8.17 16.16
C VAL A 366 -0.54 8.75 15.61
N LEU A 367 -0.96 8.26 14.46
CA LEU A 367 -2.16 8.68 13.74
C LEU A 367 -3.04 7.47 13.41
N ALA A 368 -4.34 7.68 13.33
CA ALA A 368 -5.22 6.73 12.67
C ALA A 368 -5.12 6.86 11.14
N GLY A 369 -5.20 5.75 10.43
CA GLY A 369 -5.24 5.72 8.98
C GLY A 369 -6.47 6.44 8.43
N GLY A 370 -6.29 7.20 7.35
CA GLY A 370 -7.34 8.01 6.73
C GLY A 370 -8.02 7.36 5.52
N ALA A 371 -7.41 6.33 4.93
CA ALA A 371 -7.96 5.67 3.73
C ALA A 371 -8.95 4.53 4.04
N GLY A 372 -9.14 4.17 5.31
CA GLY A 372 -10.14 3.21 5.77
C GLY A 372 -9.79 1.75 5.43
N ARG A 373 -10.80 0.87 5.45
CA ARG A 373 -10.64 -0.59 5.27
C ARG A 373 -10.18 -0.98 3.86
N ASP A 374 -10.44 -0.15 2.86
CA ASP A 374 -10.05 -0.40 1.48
C ASP A 374 -8.61 0.07 1.18
N THR A 375 -7.84 0.48 2.19
CA THR A 375 -6.48 1.03 2.04
C THR A 375 -5.57 0.13 1.21
N ALA A 376 -5.56 -1.18 1.47
CA ALA A 376 -4.70 -2.13 0.77
C ALA A 376 -5.14 -2.35 -0.69
N VAL A 377 -6.44 -2.47 -0.98
CA VAL A 377 -6.92 -2.62 -2.36
C VAL A 377 -6.72 -1.34 -3.17
N LEU A 378 -6.85 -0.16 -2.55
CA LEU A 378 -6.55 1.12 -3.21
C LEU A 378 -5.05 1.27 -3.50
N GLY A 379 -4.20 0.86 -2.56
CA GLY A 379 -2.76 0.81 -2.79
C GLY A 379 -2.37 -0.21 -3.86
N ALA A 380 -3.01 -1.37 -3.88
CA ALA A 380 -2.85 -2.34 -4.96
C ALA A 380 -3.25 -1.74 -6.32
N ALA A 381 -4.41 -1.06 -6.39
CA ALA A 381 -4.85 -0.39 -7.61
C ALA A 381 -3.84 0.67 -8.09
N ALA A 382 -3.11 1.29 -7.19
CA ALA A 382 -2.09 2.27 -7.54
C ALA A 382 -0.80 1.65 -8.12
N LEU A 383 -0.51 0.37 -7.90
CA LEU A 383 0.73 -0.27 -8.33
C LEU A 383 0.98 -0.17 -9.84
N PRO A 384 0.02 -0.45 -10.74
CA PRO A 384 0.21 -0.27 -12.17
C PRO A 384 0.45 1.19 -12.58
N ILE A 385 -0.23 2.14 -11.93
CA ILE A 385 -0.03 3.58 -12.15
C ILE A 385 1.39 3.99 -11.74
N PHE A 386 1.86 3.53 -10.57
CA PHE A 386 3.22 3.78 -10.15
C PHE A 386 4.25 3.12 -11.05
N GLY A 387 3.98 1.89 -11.51
CA GLY A 387 4.84 1.19 -12.46
C GLY A 387 5.07 2.00 -13.73
N GLU A 388 4.03 2.66 -14.23
CA GLU A 388 4.12 3.45 -15.46
C GLU A 388 4.67 4.87 -15.20
N PHE A 389 4.24 5.55 -14.12
CA PHE A 389 4.43 6.99 -13.98
C PHE A 389 5.32 7.43 -12.81
N ASN A 390 5.71 6.56 -11.87
CA ASN A 390 6.60 6.97 -10.78
C ASN A 390 8.06 6.98 -11.27
N PRO A 391 8.79 8.11 -11.16
CA PRO A 391 10.17 8.21 -11.65
C PRO A 391 11.14 7.23 -10.99
N GLN A 392 10.79 6.73 -9.80
CA GLN A 392 11.66 5.86 -8.99
C GLN A 392 11.20 4.40 -8.95
N PHE A 393 10.02 4.10 -9.51
CA PHE A 393 9.42 2.76 -9.44
C PHE A 393 10.21 1.70 -10.21
N ASP A 394 10.86 2.06 -11.32
CA ASP A 394 11.71 1.14 -12.09
C ASP A 394 12.90 0.57 -11.31
N ALA A 395 13.44 1.35 -10.36
CA ALA A 395 14.47 0.86 -9.46
C ALA A 395 13.95 -0.19 -8.47
N LEU A 396 12.63 -0.22 -8.25
CA LEU A 396 11.96 -1.04 -7.26
C LEU A 396 11.35 -2.33 -7.82
N LEU A 397 10.96 -2.36 -9.10
CA LEU A 397 10.23 -3.48 -9.70
C LEU A 397 11.04 -4.34 -10.67
N LYS A 398 12.29 -4.03 -11.00
CA LYS A 398 13.06 -4.94 -11.87
C LYS A 398 13.26 -6.28 -11.15
N PRO A 399 12.50 -7.33 -11.51
CA PRO A 399 12.87 -8.67 -11.11
C PRO A 399 14.23 -8.97 -11.71
N HIS A 400 15.11 -9.64 -10.98
CA HIS A 400 16.33 -10.25 -11.49
C HIS A 400 15.99 -11.46 -12.39
N ASN A 401 15.24 -11.23 -13.46
CA ASN A 401 15.05 -12.20 -14.53
C ASN A 401 15.81 -11.74 -15.78
N ARG A 402 17.12 -11.86 -15.75
CA ARG A 402 17.82 -12.15 -17.00
C ARG A 402 17.58 -13.63 -17.32
N VAL A 403 16.57 -13.88 -18.14
CA VAL A 403 16.54 -15.10 -18.96
C VAL A 403 17.87 -15.14 -19.69
N ALA A 404 18.70 -16.14 -19.36
CA ALA A 404 19.91 -16.41 -20.11
C ALA A 404 19.49 -16.66 -21.56
N ARG A 405 20.00 -15.84 -22.52
CA ARG A 405 19.90 -16.18 -23.94
C ARG A 405 20.60 -17.52 -24.12
N PRO A 406 19.98 -18.50 -24.78
CA PRO A 406 20.71 -19.68 -25.18
C PRO A 406 21.87 -19.26 -26.09
N ALA A 407 23.06 -19.79 -25.80
CA ALA A 407 24.22 -19.61 -26.66
C ALA A 407 23.90 -20.20 -28.05
N ALA A 408 24.19 -19.42 -29.11
CA ALA A 408 24.12 -19.88 -30.48
C ALA A 408 25.23 -20.91 -30.77
#